data_cc9449f8a42af0482bb4581f36050b22
#
_entry.id   cc9449f8a42af0482bb4581f36050b22
#
_cell.length_a   1.000
_cell.length_b   1.000
_cell.length_c   1.000
_cell.angle_alpha   90.00
_cell.angle_beta   90.00
_cell.angle_gamma   90.00
#
_symmetry.space_group_name_H-M   'P 1'
#
loop_
_entity.id
_entity.type
_entity.pdbx_description
1 polymer ?
#
loop_
_entity_poly.entity_id
_entity_poly.type
_entity_poly.pdbx_seq_one_letter_code
_entity_poly.pdbx_strand_id
1 'polypeptide(L)'
;MSAIHFSEKYKQGLLEGFNKASETNDLFSHDMDTEFSGVRTVHVTSIKTEKMQDYNRTKDVGTGSRFGETKEVGDEKQTFTMTQDKSLSLSIDKGNNKEQFNMKKAGAVMKAHRDEQIIPAVDTYRLSKWAADAGIHEELTAAPEKGNIVTQIIDLHNKMLDAGVPDQITLIVSRAYLTTLKLSNEWTALDSLGGKTLPKGTIGEFDGMATKPMTSKKMPANVPFMMIYKGSVISPMKIDTFKAHIDPPGLSGDLLEFRMLYDAFVLGKKANGVAVACLPGKVVKTPAIAVSDSKATITCGTSGATIYYTTDGSDPRYSVDAKTYTAAVAVTAGDQVRAYATKAELYNSAVAEADI
;
A
#
# COMPACT_ATOMS: atom_id res chain seq x y z
N MET A 1 -24.74 -21.13 35.91
CA MET A 1 -24.89 -21.47 34.46
C MET A 1 -23.60 -21.06 33.81
N SER A 2 -22.87 -22.02 33.26
CA SER A 2 -21.58 -21.79 32.63
C SER A 2 -21.80 -21.01 31.34
N ALA A 3 -21.23 -19.79 31.22
CA ALA A 3 -21.26 -19.01 29.99
C ALA A 3 -20.44 -19.77 28.95
N ILE A 4 -21.09 -20.28 27.92
CA ILE A 4 -20.41 -20.93 26.78
C ILE A 4 -19.75 -19.81 26.00
N HIS A 5 -18.45 -19.63 26.16
CA HIS A 5 -17.63 -18.68 25.38
C HIS A 5 -17.44 -19.18 23.94
N PHE A 6 -18.51 -19.23 23.16
CA PHE A 6 -18.43 -19.59 21.74
C PHE A 6 -17.66 -18.54 20.92
N SER A 7 -17.61 -17.29 21.38
CA SER A 7 -17.00 -16.17 20.64
C SER A 7 -15.48 -16.29 20.42
N GLU A 8 -14.72 -16.83 21.39
CA GLU A 8 -13.26 -16.89 21.28
C GLU A 8 -12.77 -17.97 20.32
N LYS A 9 -13.38 -19.15 20.32
CA LYS A 9 -13.02 -20.24 19.40
C LYS A 9 -13.36 -19.92 17.94
N TYR A 10 -14.48 -19.25 17.68
CA TYR A 10 -14.87 -18.79 16.35
C TYR A 10 -14.00 -17.62 15.88
N LYS A 11 -13.66 -16.69 16.76
CA LYS A 11 -12.80 -15.54 16.47
C LYS A 11 -11.40 -15.96 16.01
N GLN A 12 -10.76 -16.86 16.74
CA GLN A 12 -9.42 -17.36 16.42
C GLN A 12 -9.40 -18.21 15.13
N GLY A 13 -10.38 -19.07 14.92
CA GLY A 13 -10.53 -19.86 13.71
C GLY A 13 -10.87 -19.01 12.47
N LEU A 14 -11.63 -17.93 12.62
CA LEU A 14 -11.95 -17.00 11.54
C LEU A 14 -10.72 -16.20 11.12
N LEU A 15 -9.94 -15.65 12.07
CA LEU A 15 -8.70 -14.93 11.80
C LEU A 15 -7.66 -15.78 11.08
N GLU A 16 -7.39 -16.98 11.56
CA GLU A 16 -6.45 -17.89 10.90
C GLU A 16 -6.91 -18.29 9.50
N GLY A 17 -8.20 -18.57 9.32
CA GLY A 17 -8.75 -18.90 8.02
C GLY A 17 -8.70 -17.73 7.04
N PHE A 18 -9.00 -16.53 7.49
CA PHE A 18 -8.94 -15.31 6.70
C PHE A 18 -7.52 -15.04 6.20
N ASN A 19 -6.54 -15.07 7.10
CA ASN A 19 -5.13 -14.83 6.77
C ASN A 19 -4.57 -15.89 5.80
N LYS A 20 -4.95 -17.14 5.92
CA LYS A 20 -4.47 -18.23 5.04
C LYS A 20 -5.08 -18.19 3.63
N ALA A 21 -6.25 -17.62 3.47
CA ALA A 21 -6.97 -17.60 2.20
C ALA A 21 -6.74 -16.33 1.37
N SER A 22 -6.26 -15.24 1.99
CA SER A 22 -5.97 -13.98 1.30
C SER A 22 -4.73 -14.11 0.39
N GLU A 23 -4.84 -13.63 -0.83
CA GLU A 23 -3.73 -13.60 -1.80
C GLU A 23 -2.75 -12.44 -1.53
N THR A 24 -3.17 -11.43 -0.74
CA THR A 24 -2.35 -10.26 -0.40
C THR A 24 -1.66 -10.38 0.96
N ASN A 25 -1.95 -11.40 1.74
CA ASN A 25 -1.47 -11.51 3.12
C ASN A 25 0.05 -11.60 3.24
N ASP A 26 0.72 -12.20 2.25
CA ASP A 26 2.18 -12.34 2.22
C ASP A 26 2.89 -11.07 1.74
N LEU A 27 2.14 -10.08 1.21
CA LEU A 27 2.68 -8.88 0.57
C LEU A 27 3.00 -7.77 1.56
N PHE A 28 2.56 -7.87 2.80
CA PHE A 28 2.81 -6.85 3.83
C PHE A 28 3.50 -7.42 5.07
N SER A 29 4.16 -6.55 5.84
CA SER A 29 4.80 -6.95 7.08
C SER A 29 3.77 -7.06 8.20
N HIS A 30 3.85 -8.17 8.95
CA HIS A 30 3.07 -8.40 10.17
C HIS A 30 3.84 -7.98 11.43
N ASP A 31 5.15 -7.72 11.31
CA ASP A 31 6.06 -7.52 12.43
C ASP A 31 6.16 -6.03 12.88
N MET A 32 5.46 -5.14 12.18
CA MET A 32 5.44 -3.74 12.59
C MET A 32 4.45 -3.56 13.74
N ASP A 33 4.96 -3.26 14.91
CA ASP A 33 4.18 -2.78 16.06
C ASP A 33 3.47 -1.48 15.67
N THR A 34 2.24 -1.62 15.21
CA THR A 34 1.37 -0.49 14.97
C THR A 34 0.73 -0.11 16.28
N GLU A 35 1.20 0.96 16.89
CA GLU A 35 0.57 1.52 18.09
C GLU A 35 -0.78 2.13 17.72
N PHE A 36 -1.85 1.50 18.19
CA PHE A 36 -3.19 2.04 18.06
C PHE A 36 -3.43 3.12 19.10
N SER A 37 -3.51 4.37 18.67
CA SER A 37 -3.95 5.48 19.50
C SER A 37 -5.43 5.79 19.23
N GLY A 38 -6.27 5.64 20.24
CA GLY A 38 -7.72 5.84 20.09
C GLY A 38 -8.42 4.72 19.29
N VAL A 39 -9.58 5.04 18.70
CA VAL A 39 -10.46 4.03 18.07
C VAL A 39 -10.01 3.69 16.64
N ARG A 40 -9.52 4.66 15.87
CA ARG A 40 -9.29 4.53 14.41
C ARG A 40 -7.91 4.96 13.94
N THR A 41 -7.04 5.43 14.82
CA THR A 41 -5.77 6.04 14.47
C THR A 41 -4.61 5.07 14.71
N VAL A 42 -3.72 4.98 13.74
CA VAL A 42 -2.47 4.21 13.80
C VAL A 42 -1.32 5.20 13.67
N HIS A 43 -0.38 5.14 14.58
CA HIS A 43 0.84 5.95 14.55
C HIS A 43 2.04 5.07 14.18
N VAL A 44 2.85 5.58 13.28
CA VAL A 44 4.14 4.99 12.94
C VAL A 44 5.20 6.08 13.15
N THR A 45 6.13 5.83 14.05
CA THR A 45 7.23 6.75 14.34
C THR A 45 8.47 6.31 13.61
N SER A 46 9.17 7.24 12.97
CA SER A 46 10.46 7.00 12.30
C SER A 46 11.49 8.05 12.73
N ILE A 47 12.78 7.68 12.69
CA ILE A 47 13.87 8.60 13.02
C ILE A 47 14.16 9.47 11.80
N LYS A 48 14.25 10.79 11.99
CA LYS A 48 14.72 11.71 10.96
C LYS A 48 16.22 11.55 10.76
N THR A 49 16.68 11.29 9.55
CA THR A 49 18.09 11.15 9.23
C THR A 49 18.65 12.48 8.70
N GLU A 50 19.82 12.86 9.14
CA GLU A 50 20.54 14.08 8.70
C GLU A 50 21.67 13.70 7.73
N LYS A 51 22.00 14.62 6.82
CA LYS A 51 23.14 14.46 5.90
C LYS A 51 24.45 14.55 6.68
N MET A 52 25.46 13.74 6.28
CA MET A 52 26.80 13.86 6.83
C MET A 52 27.41 15.22 6.53
N GLN A 53 28.13 15.77 7.49
CA GLN A 53 28.89 17.02 7.34
C GLN A 53 30.38 16.70 7.23
N ASP A 54 31.12 17.57 6.57
CA ASP A 54 32.56 17.42 6.46
C ASP A 54 33.25 17.69 7.79
N TYR A 55 34.20 16.81 8.15
CA TYR A 55 35.01 16.99 9.34
C TYR A 55 36.12 18.02 9.10
N ASN A 56 36.06 19.14 9.82
CA ASN A 56 37.07 20.23 9.68
C ASN A 56 38.26 20.01 10.62
N ARG A 57 39.39 19.52 10.07
CA ARG A 57 40.63 19.25 10.82
C ARG A 57 41.36 20.50 11.30
N THR A 58 41.15 21.63 10.62
CA THR A 58 41.87 22.87 10.88
C THR A 58 41.14 23.80 11.86
N LYS A 59 39.92 23.49 12.24
CA LYS A 59 39.12 24.26 13.17
C LYS A 59 39.64 24.11 14.60
N ASP A 60 39.94 25.23 15.28
CA ASP A 60 40.36 25.22 16.66
C ASP A 60 39.23 24.80 17.59
N VAL A 61 39.56 24.01 18.63
CA VAL A 61 38.60 23.47 19.59
C VAL A 61 37.84 24.56 20.36
N GLY A 62 38.42 25.77 20.48
CA GLY A 62 37.78 26.93 21.12
C GLY A 62 36.78 27.69 20.25
N THR A 63 36.71 27.41 18.92
CA THR A 63 35.83 28.14 17.98
C THR A 63 34.64 27.32 17.49
N GLY A 64 34.39 26.16 18.05
CA GLY A 64 33.26 25.31 17.75
C GLY A 64 33.65 23.86 17.45
N SER A 65 32.68 23.02 17.14
CA SER A 65 32.87 21.58 16.88
C SER A 65 33.56 21.35 15.53
N ARG A 66 34.55 20.43 15.51
CA ARG A 66 35.17 19.94 14.27
C ARG A 66 34.23 19.02 13.47
N PHE A 67 33.18 18.48 14.12
CA PHE A 67 32.15 17.64 13.50
C PHE A 67 31.01 18.45 12.84
N GLY A 68 31.10 19.79 12.78
CA GLY A 68 30.04 20.65 12.31
C GLY A 68 29.03 21.01 13.40
N GLU A 69 27.84 21.40 13.02
CA GLU A 69 26.76 21.70 13.96
C GLU A 69 26.18 20.42 14.55
N THR A 70 26.09 20.37 15.89
CA THR A 70 25.40 19.29 16.57
C THR A 70 23.90 19.54 16.49
N LYS A 71 23.19 18.62 15.84
CA LYS A 71 21.72 18.62 15.76
C LYS A 71 21.17 17.51 16.63
N GLU A 72 20.06 17.76 17.29
CA GLU A 72 19.33 16.72 18.01
C GLU A 72 18.63 15.82 17.01
N VAL A 73 18.60 14.49 17.28
CA VAL A 73 17.91 13.52 16.43
C VAL A 73 16.41 13.74 16.56
N GLY A 74 15.78 14.18 15.49
CA GLY A 74 14.34 14.38 15.44
C GLY A 74 13.60 13.09 15.10
N ASP A 75 12.37 13.02 15.57
CA ASP A 75 11.41 11.97 15.20
C ASP A 75 10.43 12.49 14.16
N GLU A 76 10.06 11.62 13.23
CA GLU A 76 8.98 11.87 12.28
C GLU A 76 7.83 10.92 12.59
N LYS A 77 6.68 11.48 12.94
CA LYS A 77 5.47 10.72 13.27
C LYS A 77 4.48 10.77 12.11
N GLN A 78 4.19 9.62 11.53
CA GLN A 78 3.12 9.48 10.56
C GLN A 78 1.85 8.98 11.25
N THR A 79 0.74 9.62 10.93
CA THR A 79 -0.56 9.30 11.50
C THR A 79 -1.50 8.85 10.39
N PHE A 80 -1.99 7.63 10.52
CA PHE A 80 -2.94 7.05 9.59
C PHE A 80 -4.29 6.85 10.27
N THR A 81 -5.38 7.16 9.58
CA THR A 81 -6.74 6.99 10.07
C THR A 81 -7.44 5.88 9.30
N MET A 82 -7.88 4.84 10.01
CA MET A 82 -8.62 3.73 9.41
C MET A 82 -10.02 4.18 8.98
N THR A 83 -10.37 3.94 7.72
CA THR A 83 -11.60 4.39 7.09
C THR A 83 -12.61 3.27 6.84
N GLN A 84 -12.16 2.01 6.74
CA GLN A 84 -13.02 0.89 6.38
C GLN A 84 -13.63 0.21 7.61
N ASP A 85 -14.86 0.60 7.94
CA ASP A 85 -15.68 -0.04 8.98
C ASP A 85 -16.84 -0.77 8.28
N LYS A 86 -16.72 -2.09 8.15
CA LYS A 86 -17.66 -2.93 7.40
C LYS A 86 -18.36 -3.90 8.32
N SER A 87 -19.63 -4.13 8.07
CA SER A 87 -20.46 -5.08 8.82
C SER A 87 -21.33 -5.91 7.89
N LEU A 88 -21.72 -7.09 8.39
CA LEU A 88 -22.65 -8.00 7.75
C LEU A 88 -23.57 -8.56 8.81
N SER A 89 -24.88 -8.60 8.53
CA SER A 89 -25.88 -9.23 9.39
C SER A 89 -26.72 -10.18 8.55
N LEU A 90 -26.82 -11.44 8.97
CA LEU A 90 -27.51 -12.52 8.27
C LEU A 90 -28.44 -13.27 9.24
N SER A 91 -29.65 -13.57 8.81
CA SER A 91 -30.57 -14.41 9.58
C SER A 91 -30.74 -15.79 8.93
N ILE A 92 -30.83 -16.82 9.76
CA ILE A 92 -31.14 -18.19 9.36
C ILE A 92 -32.45 -18.58 10.04
N ASP A 93 -33.56 -18.51 9.34
CA ASP A 93 -34.87 -18.91 9.85
C ASP A 93 -34.94 -20.41 10.05
N LYS A 94 -35.48 -20.88 11.21
CA LYS A 94 -35.59 -22.30 11.55
C LYS A 94 -36.55 -23.06 10.66
N GLY A 95 -37.67 -22.42 10.28
CA GLY A 95 -38.67 -23.06 9.42
C GLY A 95 -38.09 -23.34 8.05
N ASN A 96 -37.56 -22.30 7.41
CA ASN A 96 -36.93 -22.38 6.09
C ASN A 96 -35.73 -23.31 6.07
N ASN A 97 -34.92 -23.32 7.14
CA ASN A 97 -33.76 -24.18 7.23
C ASN A 97 -34.15 -25.67 7.41
N LYS A 98 -35.24 -25.95 8.16
CA LYS A 98 -35.81 -27.32 8.26
C LYS A 98 -36.31 -27.83 6.91
N GLU A 99 -37.01 -27.02 6.16
CA GLU A 99 -37.48 -27.39 4.82
C GLU A 99 -36.33 -27.64 3.85
N GLN A 100 -35.17 -27.03 4.10
CA GLN A 100 -33.92 -27.23 3.36
C GLN A 100 -32.99 -28.28 4.02
N PHE A 101 -33.54 -29.25 4.79
CA PHE A 101 -32.80 -30.32 5.43
C PHE A 101 -31.66 -29.84 6.38
N ASN A 102 -31.81 -28.71 7.03
CA ASN A 102 -30.81 -28.11 7.94
C ASN A 102 -29.43 -27.89 7.29
N MET A 103 -29.38 -27.54 6.01
CA MET A 103 -28.13 -27.34 5.28
C MET A 103 -27.40 -26.07 5.73
N LYS A 104 -28.11 -25.06 6.22
CA LYS A 104 -27.54 -23.78 6.64
C LYS A 104 -27.07 -23.83 8.09
N LYS A 105 -25.86 -24.27 8.31
CA LYS A 105 -25.19 -24.17 9.60
C LYS A 105 -24.45 -22.82 9.69
N ALA A 106 -24.55 -22.12 10.82
CA ALA A 106 -23.97 -20.81 11.06
C ALA A 106 -22.49 -20.71 10.62
N GLY A 107 -21.66 -21.69 11.00
CA GLY A 107 -20.25 -21.73 10.62
C GLY A 107 -20.00 -21.93 9.12
N ALA A 108 -20.82 -22.75 8.44
CA ALA A 108 -20.70 -22.97 7.00
C ALA A 108 -21.12 -21.73 6.19
N VAL A 109 -22.20 -21.06 6.62
CA VAL A 109 -22.69 -19.82 6.01
C VAL A 109 -21.62 -18.72 6.13
N MET A 110 -21.06 -18.53 7.34
CA MET A 110 -20.01 -17.55 7.55
C MET A 110 -18.73 -17.85 6.78
N LYS A 111 -18.34 -19.14 6.70
CA LYS A 111 -17.18 -19.54 5.89
C LYS A 111 -17.38 -19.19 4.42
N ALA A 112 -18.55 -19.48 3.85
CA ALA A 112 -18.87 -19.14 2.47
C ALA A 112 -18.81 -17.61 2.24
N HIS A 113 -19.43 -16.81 3.11
CA HIS A 113 -19.39 -15.35 3.00
C HIS A 113 -17.97 -14.78 3.15
N ARG A 114 -17.18 -15.33 4.08
CA ARG A 114 -15.77 -14.95 4.22
C ARG A 114 -15.00 -15.21 2.93
N ASP A 115 -15.09 -16.43 2.39
CA ASP A 115 -14.27 -16.88 1.27
C ASP A 115 -14.71 -16.22 -0.05
N GLU A 116 -16.02 -15.97 -0.23
CA GLU A 116 -16.57 -15.46 -1.49
C GLU A 116 -16.72 -13.94 -1.54
N GLN A 117 -16.89 -13.27 -0.40
CA GLN A 117 -17.19 -11.83 -0.36
C GLN A 117 -16.14 -11.03 0.40
N ILE A 118 -15.81 -11.42 1.65
CA ILE A 118 -14.98 -10.60 2.53
C ILE A 118 -13.53 -10.59 2.06
N ILE A 119 -12.93 -11.78 1.84
CA ILE A 119 -11.52 -11.89 1.42
C ILE A 119 -11.27 -11.19 0.08
N PRO A 120 -12.06 -11.42 -0.99
CA PRO A 120 -11.85 -10.74 -2.26
C PRO A 120 -12.00 -9.21 -2.15
N ALA A 121 -12.94 -8.73 -1.34
CA ALA A 121 -13.14 -7.30 -1.13
C ALA A 121 -11.95 -6.64 -0.41
N VAL A 122 -11.41 -7.30 0.63
CA VAL A 122 -10.23 -6.82 1.36
C VAL A 122 -8.98 -6.84 0.47
N ASP A 123 -8.75 -7.92 -0.29
CA ASP A 123 -7.62 -8.01 -1.21
C ASP A 123 -7.67 -6.90 -2.28
N THR A 124 -8.85 -6.66 -2.87
CA THR A 124 -9.06 -5.61 -3.86
C THR A 124 -8.83 -4.22 -3.26
N TYR A 125 -9.32 -3.98 -2.05
CA TYR A 125 -9.13 -2.72 -1.35
C TYR A 125 -7.65 -2.45 -1.05
N ARG A 126 -6.93 -3.45 -0.51
CA ARG A 126 -5.49 -3.36 -0.21
C ARG A 126 -4.69 -2.97 -1.45
N LEU A 127 -4.85 -3.72 -2.53
CA LEU A 127 -4.13 -3.45 -3.78
C LEU A 127 -4.45 -2.07 -4.35
N SER A 128 -5.73 -1.68 -4.34
CA SER A 128 -6.15 -0.36 -4.83
C SER A 128 -5.59 0.78 -3.98
N LYS A 129 -5.58 0.61 -2.66
CA LYS A 129 -5.06 1.62 -1.73
C LYS A 129 -3.54 1.73 -1.82
N TRP A 130 -2.81 0.61 -1.83
CA TRP A 130 -1.37 0.60 -2.01
C TRP A 130 -0.94 1.17 -3.37
N ALA A 131 -1.72 0.90 -4.43
CA ALA A 131 -1.45 1.49 -5.74
C ALA A 131 -1.71 3.00 -5.77
N ALA A 132 -2.76 3.49 -5.10
CA ALA A 132 -3.05 4.91 -5.04
C ALA A 132 -2.00 5.71 -4.25
N ASP A 133 -1.50 5.11 -3.15
CA ASP A 133 -0.51 5.72 -2.25
C ASP A 133 0.94 5.31 -2.58
N ALA A 134 1.20 4.68 -3.73
CA ALA A 134 2.52 4.24 -4.14
C ALA A 134 3.53 5.40 -4.24
N GLY A 135 4.79 5.11 -3.95
CA GLY A 135 5.88 6.07 -4.11
C GLY A 135 6.24 6.33 -5.57
N ILE A 136 6.14 5.30 -6.41
CA ILE A 136 6.50 5.37 -7.83
C ILE A 136 5.27 5.03 -8.66
N HIS A 137 4.79 6.01 -9.45
CA HIS A 137 3.78 5.80 -10.48
C HIS A 137 4.45 6.02 -11.84
N GLU A 138 4.58 4.95 -12.61
CA GLU A 138 5.17 4.99 -13.94
C GLU A 138 4.09 4.98 -15.00
N GLU A 139 4.04 6.03 -15.82
CA GLU A 139 3.18 6.07 -16.99
C GLU A 139 3.85 5.30 -18.14
N LEU A 140 3.27 4.18 -18.54
CA LEU A 140 3.78 3.41 -19.67
C LEU A 140 3.57 4.15 -20.98
N THR A 141 4.53 4.07 -21.89
CA THR A 141 4.44 4.67 -23.24
C THR A 141 3.41 3.96 -24.12
N ALA A 142 3.22 2.66 -23.90
CA ALA A 142 2.24 1.82 -24.57
C ALA A 142 1.74 0.72 -23.63
N ALA A 143 0.57 0.15 -23.92
CA ALA A 143 0.08 -1.03 -23.21
C ALA A 143 1.09 -2.18 -23.30
N PRO A 144 1.21 -3.04 -22.27
CA PRO A 144 2.13 -4.16 -22.31
C PRO A 144 1.79 -5.17 -23.41
N GLU A 145 2.75 -5.44 -24.26
CA GLU A 145 2.72 -6.44 -25.31
C GLU A 145 3.95 -7.36 -25.23
N LYS A 146 3.98 -8.45 -26.01
CA LYS A 146 5.07 -9.43 -25.98
C LYS A 146 6.47 -8.81 -26.16
N GLY A 147 6.59 -7.74 -26.96
CA GLY A 147 7.87 -7.11 -27.29
C GLY A 147 8.32 -6.02 -26.32
N ASN A 148 7.46 -5.54 -25.40
CA ASN A 148 7.78 -4.42 -24.54
C ASN A 148 7.59 -4.70 -23.02
N ILE A 149 6.80 -5.71 -22.66
CA ILE A 149 6.45 -5.98 -21.25
C ILE A 149 7.68 -6.24 -20.37
N VAL A 150 8.66 -6.94 -20.89
CA VAL A 150 9.90 -7.28 -20.18
C VAL A 150 10.71 -6.01 -19.89
N THR A 151 10.93 -5.18 -20.90
CA THR A 151 11.64 -3.90 -20.76
C THR A 151 10.92 -3.00 -19.77
N GLN A 152 9.59 -2.88 -19.86
CA GLN A 152 8.78 -2.08 -18.93
C GLN A 152 8.88 -2.57 -17.47
N ILE A 153 8.95 -3.87 -17.25
CA ILE A 153 9.12 -4.44 -15.89
C ILE A 153 10.53 -4.15 -15.39
N ILE A 154 11.57 -4.38 -16.19
CA ILE A 154 12.97 -4.12 -15.82
C ILE A 154 13.19 -2.62 -15.53
N ASP A 155 12.66 -1.74 -16.37
CA ASP A 155 12.76 -0.29 -16.15
C ASP A 155 12.12 0.16 -14.83
N LEU A 156 10.94 -0.39 -14.51
CA LEU A 156 10.29 -0.10 -13.23
C LEU A 156 11.07 -0.68 -12.04
N HIS A 157 11.62 -1.88 -12.20
CA HIS A 157 12.46 -2.52 -11.18
C HIS A 157 13.72 -1.68 -10.91
N ASN A 158 14.43 -1.27 -11.96
CA ASN A 158 15.60 -0.40 -11.84
C ASN A 158 15.30 0.91 -11.11
N LYS A 159 14.16 1.55 -11.39
CA LYS A 159 13.73 2.75 -10.66
C LYS A 159 13.55 2.50 -9.16
N MET A 160 13.06 1.34 -8.76
CA MET A 160 12.96 0.98 -7.34
C MET A 160 14.34 0.78 -6.70
N LEU A 161 15.25 0.08 -7.41
CA LEU A 161 16.62 -0.15 -6.94
C LEU A 161 17.41 1.17 -6.83
N ASP A 162 17.29 2.05 -7.82
CA ASP A 162 17.89 3.40 -7.81
C ASP A 162 17.35 4.27 -6.66
N ALA A 163 16.10 4.04 -6.25
CA ALA A 163 15.52 4.66 -5.07
C ALA A 163 15.95 3.99 -3.74
N GLY A 164 16.88 3.02 -3.77
CA GLY A 164 17.44 2.35 -2.60
C GLY A 164 16.53 1.27 -1.99
N VAL A 165 15.58 0.74 -2.74
CA VAL A 165 14.72 -0.36 -2.27
C VAL A 165 15.51 -1.69 -2.31
N PRO A 166 15.45 -2.54 -1.24
CA PRO A 166 16.10 -3.85 -1.27
C PRO A 166 15.49 -4.81 -2.29
N ASP A 167 16.28 -5.76 -2.81
CA ASP A 167 15.90 -6.71 -3.87
C ASP A 167 14.76 -7.68 -3.53
N GLN A 168 14.23 -7.68 -2.31
CA GLN A 168 13.14 -8.57 -1.89
C GLN A 168 11.77 -8.04 -2.37
N ILE A 169 11.63 -7.88 -3.66
CA ILE A 169 10.45 -7.32 -4.30
C ILE A 169 9.55 -8.44 -4.84
N THR A 170 8.23 -8.25 -4.71
CA THR A 170 7.24 -9.13 -5.32
C THR A 170 6.61 -8.43 -6.51
N LEU A 171 6.71 -9.05 -7.69
CA LEU A 171 6.03 -8.61 -8.90
C LEU A 171 4.60 -9.16 -8.93
N ILE A 172 3.61 -8.29 -9.01
CA ILE A 172 2.20 -8.63 -9.13
C ILE A 172 1.74 -8.30 -10.55
N VAL A 173 1.30 -9.31 -11.27
CA VAL A 173 0.88 -9.16 -12.68
C VAL A 173 -0.60 -9.50 -12.82
N SER A 174 -1.35 -8.64 -13.51
CA SER A 174 -2.73 -8.94 -13.88
C SER A 174 -2.78 -10.16 -14.80
N ARG A 175 -3.75 -11.07 -14.58
CA ARG A 175 -3.92 -12.26 -15.44
C ARG A 175 -4.14 -11.91 -16.91
N ALA A 176 -4.65 -10.71 -17.22
CA ALA A 176 -4.79 -10.24 -18.60
C ALA A 176 -3.43 -10.13 -19.31
N TYR A 177 -2.38 -9.72 -18.60
CA TYR A 177 -1.04 -9.52 -19.14
C TYR A 177 -0.06 -10.67 -18.85
N LEU A 178 -0.48 -11.62 -18.02
CA LEU A 178 0.36 -12.76 -17.64
C LEU A 178 0.74 -13.64 -18.85
N THR A 179 -0.20 -13.85 -19.76
CA THR A 179 0.07 -14.64 -21.00
C THR A 179 1.14 -13.95 -21.84
N THR A 180 1.08 -12.65 -21.95
CA THR A 180 2.06 -11.82 -22.66
C THR A 180 3.46 -11.97 -22.06
N LEU A 181 3.56 -11.94 -20.73
CA LEU A 181 4.81 -12.14 -20.00
C LEU A 181 5.35 -13.57 -20.20
N LYS A 182 4.51 -14.60 -20.10
CA LYS A 182 4.91 -16.00 -20.28
C LYS A 182 5.37 -16.32 -21.70
N LEU A 183 4.90 -15.59 -22.70
CA LEU A 183 5.34 -15.73 -24.08
C LEU A 183 6.67 -15.02 -24.38
N SER A 184 7.20 -14.22 -23.45
CA SER A 184 8.54 -13.64 -23.59
C SER A 184 9.61 -14.71 -23.40
N ASN A 185 10.73 -14.58 -24.12
CA ASN A 185 11.81 -15.56 -24.06
C ASN A 185 12.61 -15.53 -22.76
N GLU A 186 12.43 -14.46 -21.97
CA GLU A 186 13.18 -14.19 -20.73
C GLU A 186 12.46 -14.70 -19.48
N TRP A 187 11.25 -15.23 -19.65
CA TRP A 187 10.48 -15.80 -18.55
C TRP A 187 11.15 -17.08 -18.02
N THR A 188 11.49 -17.10 -16.74
CA THR A 188 11.98 -18.29 -16.05
C THR A 188 10.86 -18.91 -15.23
N ALA A 189 10.40 -20.09 -15.60
CA ALA A 189 9.37 -20.81 -14.88
C ALA A 189 9.93 -21.46 -13.60
N LEU A 190 9.04 -21.76 -12.65
CA LEU A 190 9.34 -22.44 -11.39
C LEU A 190 10.20 -23.72 -11.56
N ASP A 191 9.91 -24.49 -12.59
CA ASP A 191 10.58 -25.77 -12.88
C ASP A 191 12.07 -25.61 -13.27
N SER A 192 12.47 -24.43 -13.76
CA SER A 192 13.85 -24.13 -14.14
C SER A 192 14.71 -23.65 -12.96
N LEU A 193 14.12 -23.33 -11.81
CA LEU A 193 14.78 -22.77 -10.63
C LEU A 193 15.40 -23.82 -9.69
N GLY A 194 15.45 -25.08 -10.08
CA GLY A 194 16.24 -26.10 -9.38
C GLY A 194 15.88 -26.29 -7.91
N GLY A 195 14.60 -26.37 -7.55
CA GLY A 195 14.17 -26.76 -6.22
C GLY A 195 14.05 -25.62 -5.19
N LYS A 196 14.13 -24.36 -5.57
CA LYS A 196 13.80 -23.24 -4.67
C LYS A 196 12.32 -23.29 -4.29
N THR A 197 12.04 -23.23 -2.99
CA THR A 197 10.67 -23.14 -2.48
C THR A 197 10.17 -21.70 -2.65
N LEU A 198 9.25 -21.49 -3.59
CA LEU A 198 8.61 -20.18 -3.79
C LEU A 198 7.42 -19.98 -2.83
N PRO A 199 7.11 -18.73 -2.44
CA PRO A 199 5.93 -18.41 -1.65
C PRO A 199 4.64 -18.91 -2.29
N LYS A 200 3.67 -19.30 -1.47
CA LYS A 200 2.37 -19.79 -1.95
C LYS A 200 1.69 -18.77 -2.87
N GLY A 201 1.25 -19.22 -4.03
CA GLY A 201 0.61 -18.37 -5.04
C GLY A 201 1.56 -17.74 -6.05
N THR A 202 2.87 -17.93 -5.91
CA THR A 202 3.87 -17.53 -6.88
C THR A 202 3.93 -18.54 -8.03
N ILE A 203 4.05 -18.08 -9.27
CA ILE A 203 4.07 -18.92 -10.47
C ILE A 203 5.43 -18.99 -11.16
N GLY A 204 6.40 -18.24 -10.68
CA GLY A 204 7.76 -18.17 -11.24
C GLY A 204 8.55 -17.05 -10.59
N GLU A 205 9.78 -16.91 -11.01
CA GLU A 205 10.67 -15.80 -10.69
C GLU A 205 11.01 -15.06 -11.99
N PHE A 206 11.04 -13.75 -11.94
CA PHE A 206 11.46 -12.90 -13.04
C PHE A 206 12.40 -11.82 -12.50
N ASP A 207 13.60 -11.74 -13.03
CA ASP A 207 14.64 -10.78 -12.60
C ASP A 207 14.87 -10.78 -11.07
N GLY A 208 14.90 -11.97 -10.45
CA GLY A 208 15.03 -12.14 -8.99
C GLY A 208 13.75 -11.87 -8.18
N MET A 209 12.69 -11.40 -8.82
CA MET A 209 11.41 -11.08 -8.17
C MET A 209 10.44 -12.26 -8.21
N ALA A 210 9.86 -12.59 -7.05
CA ALA A 210 8.77 -13.55 -6.97
C ALA A 210 7.51 -13.01 -7.69
N THR A 211 7.02 -13.73 -8.71
CA THR A 211 5.90 -13.28 -9.53
C THR A 211 4.59 -13.89 -9.07
N LYS A 212 3.63 -13.04 -8.69
CA LYS A 212 2.26 -13.41 -8.31
C LYS A 212 1.24 -12.98 -9.35
N PRO A 213 0.46 -13.92 -9.91
CA PRO A 213 -0.66 -13.56 -10.78
C PRO A 213 -1.85 -13.10 -9.95
N MET A 214 -2.46 -11.99 -10.33
CA MET A 214 -3.67 -11.49 -9.71
C MET A 214 -4.81 -11.40 -10.73
N THR A 215 -6.03 -11.74 -10.32
CA THR A 215 -7.19 -11.60 -11.20
C THR A 215 -7.42 -10.15 -11.57
N SER A 216 -7.82 -9.88 -12.82
CA SER A 216 -8.04 -8.50 -13.29
C SER A 216 -9.09 -7.73 -12.47
N LYS A 217 -10.02 -8.44 -11.82
CA LYS A 217 -11.01 -7.83 -10.92
C LYS A 217 -10.42 -7.33 -9.60
N LYS A 218 -9.33 -7.94 -9.11
CA LYS A 218 -8.64 -7.55 -7.88
C LYS A 218 -7.55 -6.50 -8.14
N MET A 219 -7.04 -6.43 -9.37
CA MET A 219 -6.04 -5.42 -9.74
C MET A 219 -6.65 -4.02 -9.76
N PRO A 220 -5.87 -3.00 -9.36
CA PRO A 220 -6.28 -1.61 -9.47
C PRO A 220 -6.59 -1.25 -10.94
N ALA A 221 -7.50 -0.29 -11.13
CA ALA A 221 -7.88 0.14 -12.47
C ALA A 221 -6.69 0.70 -13.25
N ASN A 222 -6.57 0.33 -14.53
CA ASN A 222 -5.49 0.79 -15.42
C ASN A 222 -4.07 0.41 -15.00
N VAL A 223 -3.91 -0.60 -14.13
CA VAL A 223 -2.61 -1.11 -13.66
C VAL A 223 -2.38 -2.51 -14.22
N PRO A 224 -1.52 -2.68 -15.24
CA PRO A 224 -1.16 -4.00 -15.78
C PRO A 224 -0.32 -4.82 -14.81
N PHE A 225 0.62 -4.20 -14.12
CA PHE A 225 1.47 -4.82 -13.10
C PHE A 225 1.93 -3.80 -12.07
N MET A 226 2.30 -4.28 -10.90
CA MET A 226 2.85 -3.48 -9.81
C MET A 226 3.89 -4.29 -9.05
N MET A 227 4.77 -3.60 -8.35
CA MET A 227 5.83 -4.19 -7.54
C MET A 227 5.70 -3.72 -6.11
N ILE A 228 5.87 -4.63 -5.17
CA ILE A 228 5.76 -4.34 -3.74
C ILE A 228 6.96 -4.93 -3.00
N TYR A 229 7.66 -4.08 -2.26
CA TYR A 229 8.57 -4.48 -1.19
C TYR A 229 7.77 -4.66 0.10
N LYS A 230 7.81 -5.87 0.67
CA LYS A 230 6.99 -6.26 1.82
C LYS A 230 7.08 -5.30 3.01
N GLY A 231 8.25 -4.73 3.27
CA GLY A 231 8.49 -3.79 4.37
C GLY A 231 7.92 -2.38 4.17
N SER A 232 7.32 -2.07 3.02
CA SER A 232 6.79 -0.74 2.68
C SER A 232 5.31 -0.59 2.92
N VAL A 233 4.59 -1.68 3.09
CA VAL A 233 3.13 -1.70 3.21
C VAL A 233 2.67 -2.36 4.50
N ILE A 234 1.59 -1.84 5.06
CA ILE A 234 0.92 -2.40 6.24
C ILE A 234 -0.58 -2.49 6.00
N SER A 235 -1.22 -3.42 6.68
CA SER A 235 -2.67 -3.56 6.66
C SER A 235 -3.19 -3.83 8.07
N PRO A 236 -3.33 -2.78 8.89
CA PRO A 236 -3.83 -2.92 10.26
C PRO A 236 -5.29 -3.35 10.26
N MET A 237 -5.62 -4.22 11.23
CA MET A 237 -6.97 -4.67 11.50
C MET A 237 -7.21 -4.56 13.01
N LYS A 238 -8.21 -3.80 13.42
CA LYS A 238 -8.48 -3.53 14.84
C LYS A 238 -9.68 -4.28 15.38
N ILE A 239 -10.77 -4.32 14.64
CA ILE A 239 -12.00 -5.00 14.99
C ILE A 239 -12.22 -6.11 13.99
N ASP A 240 -12.33 -7.33 14.48
CA ASP A 240 -12.74 -8.49 13.73
C ASP A 240 -13.60 -9.32 14.68
N THR A 241 -14.91 -9.09 14.61
CA THR A 241 -15.85 -9.65 15.56
C THR A 241 -16.93 -10.41 14.82
N PHE A 242 -17.06 -11.68 15.15
CA PHE A 242 -18.17 -12.52 14.75
C PHE A 242 -19.03 -12.84 15.96
N LYS A 243 -20.36 -12.67 15.84
CA LYS A 243 -21.36 -13.03 16.84
C LYS A 243 -22.43 -13.89 16.20
N ALA A 244 -22.80 -14.97 16.87
CA ALA A 244 -23.95 -15.79 16.52
C ALA A 244 -24.94 -15.75 17.67
N HIS A 245 -26.13 -15.22 17.43
CA HIS A 245 -27.23 -15.17 18.39
C HIS A 245 -28.20 -16.30 18.04
N ILE A 246 -28.47 -17.18 19.00
CA ILE A 246 -29.42 -18.28 18.86
C ILE A 246 -30.76 -17.79 19.37
N ASP A 247 -31.81 -17.88 18.55
CA ASP A 247 -33.19 -17.48 18.87
C ASP A 247 -33.28 -16.04 19.48
N PRO A 248 -32.74 -15.00 18.83
CA PRO A 248 -32.87 -13.65 19.36
C PRO A 248 -34.33 -13.17 19.32
N PRO A 249 -34.73 -12.23 20.19
CA PRO A 249 -36.09 -11.68 20.20
C PRO A 249 -36.50 -11.18 18.82
N GLY A 250 -37.71 -11.61 18.35
CA GLY A 250 -38.24 -11.21 17.04
C GLY A 250 -37.81 -12.04 15.83
N LEU A 251 -36.95 -13.05 16.03
CA LEU A 251 -36.52 -13.96 14.98
C LEU A 251 -36.63 -15.41 15.48
N SER A 252 -37.31 -16.29 14.75
CA SER A 252 -37.28 -17.74 14.98
C SER A 252 -36.14 -18.35 14.21
N GLY A 253 -34.92 -18.32 14.78
CA GLY A 253 -33.73 -18.80 14.09
C GLY A 253 -32.45 -18.20 14.65
N ASP A 254 -31.36 -18.27 13.87
CA ASP A 254 -30.05 -17.74 14.25
C ASP A 254 -29.78 -16.42 13.52
N LEU A 255 -29.22 -15.43 14.26
CA LEU A 255 -28.74 -14.17 13.72
C LEU A 255 -27.20 -14.18 13.76
N LEU A 256 -26.57 -13.99 12.62
CA LEU A 256 -25.13 -13.95 12.46
C LEU A 256 -24.71 -12.50 12.18
N GLU A 257 -23.84 -11.95 13.00
CA GLU A 257 -23.32 -10.61 12.86
C GLU A 257 -21.79 -10.64 12.73
N PHE A 258 -21.27 -9.91 11.75
CA PHE A 258 -19.85 -9.73 11.52
C PHE A 258 -19.55 -8.24 11.42
N ARG A 259 -18.45 -7.80 12.04
CA ARG A 259 -17.92 -6.44 11.89
C ARG A 259 -16.41 -6.46 11.81
N MET A 260 -15.86 -5.68 10.89
CA MET A 260 -14.43 -5.54 10.69
C MET A 260 -14.04 -4.07 10.48
N LEU A 261 -13.07 -3.60 11.27
CA LEU A 261 -12.42 -2.29 11.07
C LEU A 261 -11.00 -2.54 10.60
N TYR A 262 -10.71 -2.17 9.35
CA TYR A 262 -9.41 -2.39 8.71
C TYR A 262 -9.04 -1.23 7.80
N ASP A 263 -7.79 -1.19 7.39
CA ASP A 263 -7.31 -0.33 6.32
C ASP A 263 -6.02 -0.89 5.69
N ALA A 264 -5.46 -0.15 4.73
CA ALA A 264 -4.21 -0.47 4.07
C ALA A 264 -3.42 0.83 3.85
N PHE A 265 -2.15 0.85 4.23
CA PHE A 265 -1.31 2.04 4.13
C PHE A 265 0.04 1.72 3.52
N VAL A 266 0.61 2.71 2.86
CA VAL A 266 2.01 2.74 2.43
C VAL A 266 2.78 3.62 3.42
N LEU A 267 3.92 3.14 3.90
CA LEU A 267 4.77 3.87 4.82
C LEU A 267 5.54 4.97 4.06
N GLY A 268 5.32 6.23 4.38
CA GLY A 268 5.86 7.35 3.62
C GLY A 268 7.38 7.30 3.42
N LYS A 269 8.14 6.99 4.47
CA LYS A 269 9.61 6.86 4.37
C LYS A 269 10.07 5.70 3.45
N LYS A 270 9.20 4.71 3.23
CA LYS A 270 9.45 3.54 2.37
C LYS A 270 8.52 3.48 1.18
N ALA A 271 7.89 4.61 0.83
CA ALA A 271 6.86 4.65 -0.22
C ALA A 271 7.37 4.17 -1.59
N ASN A 272 8.63 4.44 -1.90
CA ASN A 272 9.29 3.97 -3.13
C ASN A 272 9.39 2.43 -3.21
N GLY A 273 9.14 1.72 -2.12
CA GLY A 273 9.01 0.26 -2.13
C GLY A 273 7.67 -0.24 -2.70
N VAL A 274 6.80 0.67 -3.14
CA VAL A 274 5.62 0.34 -3.96
C VAL A 274 5.74 1.09 -5.27
N ALA A 275 5.82 0.35 -6.37
CA ALA A 275 5.88 0.91 -7.72
C ALA A 275 4.74 0.35 -8.57
N VAL A 276 4.10 1.22 -9.32
CA VAL A 276 2.90 0.91 -10.10
C VAL A 276 3.10 1.34 -11.54
N ALA A 277 2.98 0.38 -12.47
CA ALA A 277 2.89 0.68 -13.89
C ALA A 277 1.45 1.06 -14.24
N CYS A 278 1.27 2.21 -14.84
CA CYS A 278 -0.03 2.73 -15.24
C CYS A 278 -0.13 2.80 -16.76
N LEU A 279 -1.31 2.49 -17.30
CA LEU A 279 -1.56 2.66 -18.73
C LEU A 279 -1.41 4.13 -19.16
N PRO A 280 -1.13 4.41 -20.44
CA PRO A 280 -0.94 5.77 -20.95
C PRO A 280 -2.12 6.70 -20.60
N GLY A 281 -1.83 7.94 -20.21
CA GLY A 281 -2.82 8.95 -19.86
C GLY A 281 -3.51 8.74 -18.51
N LYS A 282 -2.96 7.89 -17.64
CA LYS A 282 -3.56 7.56 -16.32
C LYS A 282 -2.76 8.06 -15.12
N VAL A 283 -1.67 8.78 -15.36
CA VAL A 283 -0.85 9.42 -14.30
C VAL A 283 -0.87 10.92 -14.50
N VAL A 284 -0.92 11.67 -13.41
CA VAL A 284 -0.80 13.13 -13.44
C VAL A 284 0.64 13.49 -13.80
N LYS A 285 0.83 14.46 -14.67
CA LYS A 285 2.17 14.94 -15.04
C LYS A 285 2.90 15.48 -13.82
N THR A 286 4.19 15.13 -13.68
CA THR A 286 5.04 15.64 -12.61
C THR A 286 5.11 17.17 -12.68
N PRO A 287 4.91 17.89 -11.56
CA PRO A 287 5.04 19.34 -11.54
C PRO A 287 6.45 19.79 -11.92
N ALA A 288 6.56 20.94 -12.56
CA ALA A 288 7.84 21.62 -12.77
C ALA A 288 7.98 22.76 -11.76
N ILE A 289 9.12 22.81 -11.08
CA ILE A 289 9.46 23.86 -10.09
C ILE A 289 10.48 24.79 -10.74
N ALA A 290 10.13 26.07 -10.88
CA ALA A 290 11.02 27.11 -11.36
C ALA A 290 11.28 28.10 -10.21
N VAL A 291 12.55 28.37 -9.93
CA VAL A 291 12.96 29.31 -8.86
C VAL A 291 13.53 30.59 -9.48
N SER A 292 12.94 31.73 -9.12
CA SER A 292 13.42 33.05 -9.51
C SER A 292 13.07 34.08 -8.43
N ASP A 293 13.95 35.06 -8.20
CA ASP A 293 13.74 36.17 -7.26
C ASP A 293 13.29 35.70 -5.86
N SER A 294 13.92 34.63 -5.31
CA SER A 294 13.57 34.02 -4.03
C SER A 294 12.12 33.52 -3.95
N LYS A 295 11.57 33.14 -5.09
CA LYS A 295 10.23 32.54 -5.18
C LYS A 295 10.25 31.26 -6.02
N ALA A 296 9.57 30.24 -5.53
CA ALA A 296 9.30 29.01 -6.27
C ALA A 296 7.93 29.09 -6.97
N THR A 297 7.96 28.96 -8.29
CA THR A 297 6.75 28.84 -9.12
C THR A 297 6.58 27.39 -9.54
N ILE A 298 5.43 26.79 -9.20
CA ILE A 298 5.16 25.36 -9.46
C ILE A 298 4.06 25.27 -10.50
N THR A 299 4.32 24.55 -11.58
CA THR A 299 3.36 24.34 -12.68
C THR A 299 3.15 22.85 -12.94
N CYS A 300 1.94 22.47 -13.36
CA CYS A 300 1.64 21.09 -13.74
C CYS A 300 1.02 21.06 -15.14
N GLY A 301 1.52 20.15 -16.00
CA GLY A 301 1.02 19.97 -17.36
C GLY A 301 -0.36 19.30 -17.44
N THR A 302 -0.90 18.77 -16.33
CA THR A 302 -2.25 18.18 -16.27
C THR A 302 -3.27 19.26 -15.86
N SER A 303 -4.13 19.65 -16.76
CA SER A 303 -5.18 20.64 -16.49
C SER A 303 -6.09 20.19 -15.34
N GLY A 304 -6.37 21.09 -14.40
CA GLY A 304 -7.25 20.85 -13.25
C GLY A 304 -6.67 19.92 -12.18
N ALA A 305 -5.35 19.68 -12.17
CA ALA A 305 -4.67 19.00 -11.09
C ALA A 305 -4.46 19.95 -9.89
N THR A 306 -4.59 19.42 -8.68
CA THR A 306 -4.25 20.11 -7.44
C THR A 306 -2.80 19.80 -7.10
N ILE A 307 -2.01 20.84 -6.85
CA ILE A 307 -0.58 20.71 -6.51
C ILE A 307 -0.42 20.90 -4.99
N TYR A 308 0.34 19.99 -4.38
CA TYR A 308 0.76 20.07 -2.99
C TYR A 308 2.28 20.22 -2.93
N TYR A 309 2.77 20.98 -1.97
CA TYR A 309 4.19 21.24 -1.82
C TYR A 309 4.63 21.35 -0.36
N THR A 310 5.94 21.16 -0.12
CA THR A 310 6.66 21.42 1.13
C THR A 310 7.91 22.24 0.80
N THR A 311 8.47 22.94 1.79
CA THR A 311 9.70 23.75 1.64
C THR A 311 10.85 23.26 2.52
N ASP A 312 10.59 22.27 3.36
CA ASP A 312 11.52 21.70 4.33
C ASP A 312 12.19 20.39 3.88
N GLY A 313 11.99 20.02 2.61
CA GLY A 313 12.50 18.77 2.05
C GLY A 313 11.72 17.52 2.46
N SER A 314 10.63 17.63 3.22
CA SER A 314 9.74 16.51 3.51
C SER A 314 8.94 16.12 2.27
N ASP A 315 8.51 14.84 2.19
CA ASP A 315 7.68 14.38 1.09
C ASP A 315 6.24 14.92 1.25
N PRO A 316 5.76 15.77 0.32
CA PRO A 316 4.44 16.41 0.43
C PRO A 316 3.26 15.43 0.37
N ARG A 317 3.47 14.16 -0.02
CA ARG A 317 2.42 13.14 -0.02
C ARG A 317 2.08 12.65 1.38
N TYR A 318 3.02 12.72 2.32
CA TYR A 318 2.92 12.12 3.65
C TYR A 318 3.16 13.12 4.78
N SER A 319 3.67 14.30 4.47
CA SER A 319 3.94 15.36 5.44
C SER A 319 2.63 16.01 5.92
N VAL A 320 2.55 16.28 7.21
CA VAL A 320 1.46 17.06 7.82
C VAL A 320 1.57 18.55 7.46
N ASP A 321 2.76 19.01 7.08
CA ASP A 321 3.05 20.40 6.72
C ASP A 321 2.84 20.68 5.22
N ALA A 322 2.38 19.71 4.44
CA ALA A 322 2.09 19.87 3.03
C ALA A 322 0.98 20.90 2.80
N LYS A 323 1.26 21.86 1.92
CA LYS A 323 0.36 22.97 1.59
C LYS A 323 -0.13 22.84 0.15
N THR A 324 -1.37 23.30 -0.09
CA THR A 324 -1.90 23.40 -1.45
C THR A 324 -1.30 24.62 -2.13
N TYR A 325 -0.79 24.43 -3.35
CA TYR A 325 -0.19 25.51 -4.14
C TYR A 325 -1.28 26.35 -4.81
N THR A 326 -1.26 27.66 -4.54
CA THR A 326 -2.19 28.63 -5.16
C THR A 326 -1.44 29.79 -5.83
N ALA A 327 -0.25 30.13 -5.34
CA ALA A 327 0.58 31.22 -5.86
C ALA A 327 2.06 30.95 -5.58
N ALA A 328 2.96 31.71 -6.22
CA ALA A 328 4.40 31.58 -6.03
C ALA A 328 4.79 31.69 -4.54
N VAL A 329 5.63 30.77 -4.08
CA VAL A 329 6.01 30.57 -2.67
C VAL A 329 7.35 31.23 -2.42
N ALA A 330 7.47 32.04 -1.37
CA ALA A 330 8.76 32.61 -0.95
C ALA A 330 9.66 31.46 -0.43
N VAL A 331 10.92 31.47 -0.86
CA VAL A 331 11.94 30.48 -0.51
C VAL A 331 13.25 31.18 -0.16
N THR A 332 14.04 30.54 0.69
CA THR A 332 15.35 31.05 1.14
C THR A 332 16.45 30.06 0.77
N ALA A 333 17.69 30.57 0.68
CA ALA A 333 18.84 29.70 0.42
C ALA A 333 18.95 28.57 1.49
N GLY A 334 19.04 27.33 1.03
CA GLY A 334 19.06 26.15 1.87
C GLY A 334 17.70 25.44 2.02
N ASP A 335 16.60 26.06 1.52
CA ASP A 335 15.31 25.36 1.45
C ASP A 335 15.35 24.28 0.37
N GLN A 336 14.64 23.18 0.61
CA GLN A 336 14.39 22.14 -0.39
C GLN A 336 12.89 22.08 -0.67
N VAL A 337 12.51 22.53 -1.86
CA VAL A 337 11.11 22.52 -2.29
C VAL A 337 10.80 21.18 -2.94
N ARG A 338 9.77 20.52 -2.44
CA ARG A 338 9.20 19.31 -3.04
C ARG A 338 7.75 19.53 -3.41
N ALA A 339 7.32 19.01 -4.55
CA ALA A 339 5.93 19.16 -4.99
C ALA A 339 5.43 17.93 -5.74
N TYR A 340 4.15 17.62 -5.57
CA TYR A 340 3.46 16.62 -6.37
C TYR A 340 2.05 17.13 -6.73
N ALA A 341 1.43 16.49 -7.71
CA ALA A 341 0.11 16.86 -8.16
C ALA A 341 -0.86 15.67 -8.14
N THR A 342 -2.12 15.96 -7.83
CA THR A 342 -3.19 14.96 -7.79
C THR A 342 -4.37 15.41 -8.65
N LYS A 343 -5.11 14.45 -9.20
CA LYS A 343 -6.37 14.69 -9.89
C LYS A 343 -7.27 13.48 -9.74
N ALA A 344 -8.58 13.70 -9.54
CA ALA A 344 -9.56 12.63 -9.50
C ALA A 344 -9.46 11.72 -10.75
N GLU A 345 -9.62 10.42 -10.56
CA GLU A 345 -9.55 9.36 -11.59
C GLU A 345 -8.16 9.11 -12.21
N LEU A 346 -7.13 9.84 -11.80
CA LEU A 346 -5.75 9.61 -12.19
C LEU A 346 -4.90 9.21 -10.99
N TYR A 347 -3.80 8.50 -11.25
CA TYR A 347 -2.77 8.25 -10.24
C TYR A 347 -1.94 9.53 -10.00
N ASN A 348 -1.44 9.67 -8.79
CA ASN A 348 -0.63 10.83 -8.40
C ASN A 348 0.64 10.94 -9.25
N SER A 349 1.12 12.16 -9.42
CA SER A 349 2.40 12.40 -10.07
C SER A 349 3.58 11.89 -9.23
N ALA A 350 4.73 11.74 -9.85
CA ALA A 350 5.99 11.70 -9.13
C ALA A 350 6.22 13.03 -8.37
N VAL A 351 7.10 13.00 -7.36
CA VAL A 351 7.52 14.19 -6.62
C VAL A 351 8.61 14.89 -7.41
N ALA A 352 8.41 16.19 -7.68
CA ALA A 352 9.44 17.07 -8.18
C ALA A 352 10.21 17.67 -7.01
N GLU A 353 11.51 17.89 -7.19
CA GLU A 353 12.42 18.44 -6.18
C GLU A 353 13.21 19.61 -6.77
N ALA A 354 13.45 20.62 -5.94
CA ALA A 354 14.36 21.73 -6.25
C ALA A 354 15.08 22.17 -4.97
N ASP A 355 16.40 22.16 -5.00
CA ASP A 355 17.26 22.75 -3.97
C ASP A 355 17.44 24.24 -4.27
N ILE A 356 17.36 25.12 -3.26
CA ILE A 356 17.39 26.57 -3.38
C ILE A 356 18.77 27.13 -2.99
#